data_1d908b4e33487b54d038f2dc93f822c4
#
_entry.id   1d908b4e33487b54d038f2dc93f822c4
#
_cell.length_a   1.000
_cell.length_b   1.000
_cell.length_c   1.000
_cell.angle_alpha   90.00
_cell.angle_beta   90.00
_cell.angle_gamma   90.00
#
_symmetry.space_group_name_H-M   'P 1'
#
loop_
_entity.id
_entity.type
_entity.pdbx_description
1 polymer ?
#
loop_
_entity_poly.entity_id
_entity_poly.type
_entity_poly.pdbx_seq_one_letter_code
_entity_poly.pdbx_strand_id
1 'polypeptide(L)'
;MDNRNYNDNEYEYDWDDRYYGTGPTEPPKEKNGTMALMLIVIIFLFGIIAVLGILNIRLFQELKLKRQEELSISFTTEATEAPETIPQESVMAMAEETVDFSSMQLQQSPQSRDNIPIEGGLSLQEIYLQNIPSVVSISCAGYGSASTGTGVVLTADGYIVTNAHVVDGAGSIEVLLSDNRTFSAAIVGSDEVSDLAVLQVQAQDLTPAMFGDSGQLRIGDMVAAIGDPLGVEYRGTYTDGIVSAINRDVDMDGRTMTLIQTNAALNSGNSGGPLINCYGQVIGINTMKIGAFTDSAGVEGIGFAIPSATVKEIVDQLITQGYVSGRPTLGLEGEPLSTFYQHYYRLPAGLYITHVDPGSDAYLQGIEDGDLLLSIDNQRLTTMEELKSILYDREVGETVAAIIYRAGQQYRVELTLGEQKG
;
A
#
# COMPACT_ATOMS: atom_id res chain seq x y z
N MET A 1 -25.13 6.18 -70.03
CA MET A 1 -26.17 5.23 -69.61
C MET A 1 -25.70 4.73 -68.23
N ASP A 2 -26.28 5.11 -67.11
CA ASP A 2 -27.64 5.44 -66.76
C ASP A 2 -27.57 6.38 -65.49
N ASN A 3 -28.36 7.40 -65.56
CA ASN A 3 -28.62 8.42 -64.52
C ASN A 3 -29.51 7.82 -63.44
N ARG A 4 -29.22 8.04 -62.13
CA ARG A 4 -30.26 8.10 -61.14
C ARG A 4 -30.02 9.22 -60.10
N ASN A 5 -30.93 10.19 -60.22
CA ASN A 5 -31.18 11.30 -59.32
C ASN A 5 -31.31 10.87 -57.87
N TYR A 6 -30.74 11.66 -56.96
CA TYR A 6 -31.15 11.75 -55.58
C TYR A 6 -31.94 13.04 -55.38
N ASN A 7 -33.17 12.87 -54.90
CA ASN A 7 -34.12 13.90 -54.60
C ASN A 7 -33.83 14.50 -53.20
N ASP A 8 -33.58 15.78 -53.18
CA ASP A 8 -33.60 16.58 -51.95
C ASP A 8 -35.05 16.84 -51.55
N ASN A 9 -35.49 16.39 -50.38
CA ASN A 9 -36.72 16.83 -49.75
C ASN A 9 -36.39 17.85 -48.68
N GLU A 10 -36.50 19.11 -49.01
CA GLU A 10 -36.70 20.24 -48.10
C GLU A 10 -38.02 20.07 -47.35
N TYR A 11 -37.96 19.99 -46.00
CA TYR A 11 -39.12 20.19 -45.15
C TYR A 11 -39.18 21.67 -44.79
N GLU A 12 -40.07 22.38 -45.45
CA GLU A 12 -40.55 23.72 -45.16
C GLU A 12 -41.45 23.64 -43.93
N TYR A 13 -41.06 24.29 -42.79
CA TYR A 13 -41.94 24.50 -41.64
C TYR A 13 -42.75 25.73 -41.84
N ASP A 14 -44.06 25.52 -42.06
CA ASP A 14 -45.12 26.56 -42.15
C ASP A 14 -45.46 27.06 -40.73
N TRP A 15 -45.20 28.34 -40.45
CA TRP A 15 -45.64 29.05 -39.23
C TRP A 15 -47.02 29.62 -39.43
N ASP A 16 -48.05 28.95 -38.90
CA ASP A 16 -49.43 29.45 -38.92
C ASP A 16 -49.65 30.44 -37.77
N ASP A 17 -49.67 31.72 -38.11
CA ASP A 17 -50.01 32.87 -37.27
C ASP A 17 -51.48 32.88 -36.90
N ARG A 18 -51.89 32.14 -35.87
CA ARG A 18 -53.21 32.29 -35.23
C ARG A 18 -53.20 31.80 -33.79
N TYR A 19 -52.83 32.69 -32.86
CA TYR A 19 -53.46 32.73 -31.53
C TYR A 19 -53.07 34.01 -30.79
N TYR A 20 -53.78 35.09 -31.11
CA TYR A 20 -54.00 36.21 -30.16
C TYR A 20 -55.29 35.95 -29.45
N GLY A 21 -55.24 35.70 -28.13
CA GLY A 21 -56.43 35.60 -27.29
C GLY A 21 -56.07 35.45 -25.82
N THR A 22 -56.36 36.54 -25.13
CA THR A 22 -56.66 36.66 -23.70
C THR A 22 -55.51 36.80 -22.73
N GLY A 23 -55.60 37.84 -21.93
CA GLY A 23 -54.66 38.41 -20.99
C GLY A 23 -54.19 37.53 -19.83
N PRO A 24 -53.40 38.09 -18.89
CA PRO A 24 -52.60 37.34 -17.93
C PRO A 24 -53.50 36.58 -16.95
N THR A 25 -53.46 35.25 -17.04
CA THR A 25 -53.99 34.38 -16.00
C THR A 25 -53.07 34.44 -14.81
N GLU A 26 -53.58 34.78 -13.64
CA GLU A 26 -52.87 34.71 -12.37
C GLU A 26 -52.20 33.32 -12.21
N PRO A 27 -50.93 33.26 -11.69
CA PRO A 27 -50.30 32.00 -11.41
C PRO A 27 -51.11 31.24 -10.34
N PRO A 28 -51.20 29.89 -10.45
CA PRO A 28 -51.94 29.11 -9.47
C PRO A 28 -51.34 29.34 -8.08
N LYS A 29 -52.15 29.66 -7.10
CA LYS A 29 -51.76 29.77 -5.70
C LYS A 29 -51.18 28.40 -5.27
N GLU A 30 -49.87 28.34 -5.10
CA GLU A 30 -49.21 27.18 -4.49
C GLU A 30 -49.83 26.93 -3.11
N LYS A 31 -50.32 25.71 -2.93
CA LYS A 31 -50.80 25.26 -1.65
C LYS A 31 -49.60 25.12 -0.72
N ASN A 32 -49.42 26.07 0.19
CA ASN A 32 -48.40 26.10 1.25
C ASN A 32 -48.36 24.81 2.13
N GLY A 33 -49.25 23.85 1.90
CA GLY A 33 -49.33 22.59 2.64
C GLY A 33 -48.20 21.58 2.32
N THR A 34 -47.74 21.55 1.08
CA THR A 34 -46.67 20.61 0.68
C THR A 34 -45.27 20.98 1.23
N MET A 35 -44.97 22.30 1.27
CA MET A 35 -43.73 22.80 1.87
C MET A 35 -43.70 22.58 3.39
N ALA A 36 -44.85 22.82 4.07
CA ALA A 36 -44.94 22.57 5.50
C ALA A 36 -44.81 21.06 5.84
N LEU A 37 -45.38 20.18 5.02
CA LEU A 37 -45.25 18.74 5.20
C LEU A 37 -43.79 18.25 4.97
N MET A 38 -43.08 18.77 3.96
CA MET A 38 -41.67 18.49 3.73
C MET A 38 -40.79 18.96 4.91
N LEU A 39 -41.07 20.14 5.47
CA LEU A 39 -40.30 20.65 6.61
C LEU A 39 -40.51 19.78 7.85
N ILE A 40 -41.73 19.30 8.10
CA ILE A 40 -42.02 18.38 9.21
C ILE A 40 -41.28 17.04 9.03
N VAL A 41 -41.24 16.47 7.82
CA VAL A 41 -40.53 15.23 7.51
C VAL A 41 -39.02 15.41 7.72
N ILE A 42 -38.45 16.53 7.31
CA ILE A 42 -37.02 16.84 7.50
C ILE A 42 -36.69 16.95 9.00
N ILE A 43 -37.49 17.66 9.78
CA ILE A 43 -37.30 17.78 11.23
C ILE A 43 -37.41 16.42 11.92
N PHE A 44 -38.34 15.58 11.48
CA PHE A 44 -38.49 14.20 12.02
C PHE A 44 -37.30 13.33 11.68
N LEU A 45 -36.75 13.41 10.47
CA LEU A 45 -35.51 12.69 10.07
C LEU A 45 -34.29 13.14 10.87
N PHE A 46 -34.13 14.46 11.10
CA PHE A 46 -33.05 14.96 11.96
C PHE A 46 -33.20 14.47 13.41
N GLY A 47 -34.43 14.37 13.92
CA GLY A 47 -34.73 13.80 15.22
C GLY A 47 -34.31 12.34 15.34
N ILE A 48 -34.59 11.53 14.33
CA ILE A 48 -34.19 10.10 14.27
C ILE A 48 -32.64 9.98 14.22
N ILE A 49 -31.98 10.78 13.41
CA ILE A 49 -30.51 10.78 13.31
C ILE A 49 -29.86 11.16 14.66
N ALA A 50 -30.41 12.15 15.35
CA ALA A 50 -29.92 12.55 16.67
C ALA A 50 -30.11 11.44 17.72
N VAL A 51 -31.25 10.75 17.72
CA VAL A 51 -31.52 9.62 18.63
C VAL A 51 -30.58 8.45 18.34
N LEU A 52 -30.39 8.11 17.07
CA LEU A 52 -29.45 7.06 16.65
C LEU A 52 -27.99 7.41 17.03
N GLY A 53 -27.60 8.68 16.90
CA GLY A 53 -26.29 9.17 17.35
C GLY A 53 -26.08 8.99 18.85
N ILE A 54 -27.08 9.35 19.67
CA ILE A 54 -27.02 9.19 21.13
C ILE A 54 -26.98 7.71 21.52
N LEU A 55 -27.73 6.84 20.85
CA LEU A 55 -27.73 5.38 21.05
C LEU A 55 -26.35 4.77 20.74
N ASN A 56 -25.72 5.19 19.64
CA ASN A 56 -24.37 4.73 19.29
C ASN A 56 -23.32 5.17 20.32
N ILE A 57 -23.40 6.43 20.80
CA ILE A 57 -22.47 6.92 21.84
C ILE A 57 -22.64 6.12 23.15
N ARG A 58 -23.89 5.82 23.57
CA ARG A 58 -24.15 5.00 24.75
C ARG A 58 -23.63 3.58 24.60
N LEU A 59 -23.90 2.94 23.45
CA LEU A 59 -23.40 1.59 23.18
C LEU A 59 -21.88 1.53 23.19
N PHE A 60 -21.22 2.55 22.62
CA PHE A 60 -19.76 2.65 22.65
C PHE A 60 -19.20 2.82 24.06
N GLN A 61 -19.88 3.60 24.92
CA GLN A 61 -19.52 3.76 26.32
C GLN A 61 -19.72 2.48 27.13
N GLU A 62 -20.81 1.75 26.92
CA GLU A 62 -21.04 0.44 27.56
C GLU A 62 -20.01 -0.62 27.15
N LEU A 63 -19.65 -0.67 25.88
CA LEU A 63 -18.60 -1.56 25.37
C LEU A 63 -17.22 -1.21 25.99
N LYS A 64 -16.94 0.07 26.13
CA LYS A 64 -15.69 0.54 26.76
C LYS A 64 -15.61 0.20 28.25
N LEU A 65 -16.74 0.31 28.98
CA LEU A 65 -16.85 -0.05 30.39
C LEU A 65 -16.72 -1.58 30.59
N LYS A 66 -17.37 -2.40 29.76
CA LYS A 66 -17.22 -3.86 29.81
C LYS A 66 -15.79 -4.31 29.53
N ARG A 67 -15.11 -3.68 28.58
CA ARG A 67 -13.70 -3.96 28.28
C ARG A 67 -12.78 -3.59 29.44
N GLN A 68 -13.09 -2.53 30.21
CA GLN A 68 -12.33 -2.17 31.41
C GLN A 68 -12.62 -3.14 32.58
N GLU A 69 -13.83 -3.65 32.73
CA GLU A 69 -14.16 -4.66 33.74
C GLU A 69 -13.49 -6.00 33.45
N GLU A 70 -13.43 -6.44 32.20
CA GLU A 70 -12.69 -7.66 31.80
C GLU A 70 -11.17 -7.54 32.07
N LEU A 71 -10.59 -6.35 31.89
CA LEU A 71 -9.18 -6.09 32.18
C LEU A 71 -8.88 -5.96 33.70
N SER A 72 -9.89 -5.75 34.55
CA SER A 72 -9.69 -5.58 36.01
C SER A 72 -9.84 -6.88 36.81
N ILE A 73 -10.28 -7.97 36.20
CA ILE A 73 -10.50 -9.28 36.89
C ILE A 73 -9.22 -10.14 36.98
N SER A 74 -8.08 -9.71 36.48
CA SER A 74 -6.86 -10.54 36.40
C SER A 74 -5.75 -10.22 37.39
N PHE A 75 -5.99 -9.51 38.49
CA PHE A 75 -4.98 -9.30 39.55
C PHE A 75 -5.55 -9.51 40.95
N THR A 76 -5.79 -10.77 41.33
CA THR A 76 -5.76 -11.17 42.73
C THR A 76 -4.40 -11.77 43.01
N THR A 77 -3.52 -10.97 43.59
CA THR A 77 -2.26 -11.43 44.17
C THR A 77 -2.52 -12.23 45.44
N GLU A 78 -2.32 -13.54 45.38
CA GLU A 78 -2.01 -14.33 46.57
C GLU A 78 -0.59 -13.97 47.01
N ALA A 79 -0.51 -13.42 48.21
CA ALA A 79 0.77 -13.17 48.88
C ALA A 79 1.35 -14.51 49.31
N THR A 80 2.38 -14.98 48.68
CA THR A 80 3.24 -16.08 49.15
C THR A 80 4.61 -15.51 49.53
N GLU A 81 5.08 -15.98 50.65
CA GLU A 81 6.25 -15.58 51.42
C GLU A 81 7.52 -15.30 50.63
N ALA A 82 8.31 -14.36 51.12
CA ALA A 82 9.60 -13.97 50.59
C ALA A 82 10.60 -15.12 50.55
N PRO A 83 11.28 -15.38 49.42
CA PRO A 83 12.44 -16.23 49.42
C PRO A 83 13.71 -15.45 49.82
N GLU A 84 14.56 -16.15 50.52
CA GLU A 84 15.83 -15.75 51.08
C GLU A 84 16.77 -15.06 50.07
N THR A 85 17.50 -14.07 50.59
CA THR A 85 18.62 -13.37 49.92
C THR A 85 19.63 -14.31 49.27
N ILE A 86 19.70 -14.29 47.93
CA ILE A 86 20.81 -14.86 47.17
C ILE A 86 21.96 -13.84 47.14
N PRO A 87 23.24 -14.28 47.30
CA PRO A 87 24.38 -13.38 47.36
C PRO A 87 24.62 -12.62 46.07
N GLN A 88 24.90 -11.36 46.19
CA GLN A 88 25.17 -10.38 45.16
C GLN A 88 26.61 -10.55 44.60
N GLU A 89 26.87 -11.66 43.93
CA GLU A 89 28.16 -11.89 43.23
C GLU A 89 27.97 -12.80 42.03
N SER A 90 27.35 -12.26 40.97
CA SER A 90 27.51 -12.69 39.54
C SER A 90 26.54 -11.98 38.59
N VAL A 91 26.27 -10.68 38.82
CA VAL A 91 25.70 -9.83 37.77
C VAL A 91 26.85 -9.08 37.11
N MET A 92 27.72 -9.83 36.49
CA MET A 92 28.75 -9.26 35.60
C MET A 92 28.57 -9.83 34.21
N ALA A 93 28.21 -8.91 33.32
CA ALA A 93 28.34 -9.05 31.87
C ALA A 93 27.50 -10.15 31.19
N MET A 94 26.19 -10.04 31.16
CA MET A 94 25.54 -10.23 29.87
C MET A 94 25.71 -8.92 29.12
N ALA A 95 26.77 -8.81 28.33
CA ALA A 95 26.85 -7.84 27.28
C ALA A 95 25.58 -8.03 26.44
N GLU A 96 24.81 -6.95 26.24
CA GLU A 96 23.89 -6.85 25.16
C GLU A 96 24.71 -7.12 23.90
N GLU A 97 24.71 -8.37 23.42
CA GLU A 97 25.01 -8.65 22.02
C GLU A 97 23.89 -8.00 21.23
N THR A 98 24.08 -6.73 20.91
CA THR A 98 23.40 -6.12 19.78
C THR A 98 23.74 -6.98 18.60
N VAL A 99 22.77 -7.79 18.12
CA VAL A 99 22.94 -8.54 16.88
C VAL A 99 23.07 -7.47 15.80
N ASP A 100 24.33 -7.21 15.42
CA ASP A 100 24.64 -6.28 14.34
C ASP A 100 24.11 -6.91 13.06
N PHE A 101 22.95 -6.45 12.57
CA PHE A 101 22.42 -6.87 11.28
C PHE A 101 23.37 -6.33 10.20
N SER A 102 24.34 -7.14 9.85
CA SER A 102 25.33 -6.75 8.85
C SER A 102 24.80 -6.93 7.41
N SER A 103 23.97 -7.94 7.16
CA SER A 103 23.38 -8.21 5.83
C SER A 103 22.45 -9.44 5.87
N MET A 104 21.40 -9.43 5.09
CA MET A 104 20.55 -10.59 4.84
C MET A 104 21.33 -11.72 4.15
N GLN A 105 21.18 -12.95 4.62
CA GLN A 105 21.87 -14.09 4.05
C GLN A 105 20.93 -14.94 3.20
N LEU A 106 21.35 -15.23 1.95
CA LEU A 106 20.65 -16.17 1.06
C LEU A 106 21.34 -17.54 1.13
N GLN A 107 20.55 -18.56 1.41
CA GLN A 107 21.04 -19.93 1.45
C GLN A 107 20.96 -20.60 0.09
N GLN A 108 21.97 -21.40 -0.24
CA GLN A 108 21.93 -22.24 -1.43
C GLN A 108 20.98 -23.42 -1.22
N SER A 109 20.33 -23.88 -2.30
CA SER A 109 19.52 -25.09 -2.25
C SER A 109 20.38 -26.30 -1.87
N PRO A 110 19.89 -27.19 -0.98
CA PRO A 110 20.68 -28.30 -0.44
C PRO A 110 21.16 -29.32 -1.45
N GLN A 111 20.59 -29.37 -2.65
CA GLN A 111 20.89 -30.38 -3.65
C GLN A 111 21.36 -29.81 -4.98
N SER A 112 22.25 -30.61 -5.66
CA SER A 112 22.61 -30.34 -7.04
C SER A 112 21.36 -30.41 -7.96
N ARG A 113 21.21 -29.43 -8.84
CA ARG A 113 20.07 -29.27 -9.74
C ARG A 113 19.97 -30.31 -10.86
N ASP A 114 20.86 -31.28 -10.90
CA ASP A 114 20.91 -32.26 -11.97
C ASP A 114 19.89 -33.39 -11.83
N ASN A 115 19.27 -33.53 -10.66
CA ASN A 115 18.24 -34.54 -10.39
C ASN A 115 16.81 -33.95 -10.49
N ILE A 116 16.06 -34.44 -11.47
CA ILE A 116 14.60 -34.22 -11.58
C ILE A 116 13.94 -35.62 -11.55
N PRO A 117 13.03 -35.91 -10.60
CA PRO A 117 12.45 -35.05 -9.54
C PRO A 117 13.40 -34.74 -8.39
N ILE A 118 13.12 -33.63 -7.68
CA ILE A 118 13.91 -33.18 -6.54
C ILE A 118 13.74 -34.20 -5.40
N GLU A 119 14.80 -34.94 -5.11
CA GLU A 119 14.83 -35.84 -3.95
C GLU A 119 15.16 -35.03 -2.67
N GLY A 120 14.41 -35.25 -1.58
CA GLY A 120 14.66 -34.67 -0.26
C GLY A 120 13.97 -33.35 0.02
N GLY A 121 12.95 -32.96 -0.75
CA GLY A 121 12.05 -31.85 -0.41
C GLY A 121 11.14 -32.18 0.78
N LEU A 122 10.74 -31.15 1.53
CA LEU A 122 9.78 -31.21 2.61
C LEU A 122 8.37 -31.46 2.06
N SER A 123 7.50 -32.11 2.86
CA SER A 123 6.07 -32.14 2.58
C SER A 123 5.46 -30.74 2.76
N LEU A 124 4.30 -30.50 2.15
CA LEU A 124 3.57 -29.25 2.31
C LEU A 124 3.27 -28.92 3.78
N GLN A 125 2.98 -29.93 4.60
CA GLN A 125 2.75 -29.75 6.04
C GLN A 125 4.03 -29.32 6.77
N GLU A 126 5.19 -29.92 6.45
CA GLU A 126 6.47 -29.55 7.05
C GLU A 126 6.88 -28.14 6.65
N ILE A 127 6.70 -27.73 5.37
CA ILE A 127 6.94 -26.36 4.91
C ILE A 127 6.10 -25.36 5.71
N TYR A 128 4.80 -25.66 5.91
CA TYR A 128 3.92 -24.81 6.70
C TYR A 128 4.40 -24.65 8.14
N LEU A 129 4.59 -25.80 8.83
CA LEU A 129 5.00 -25.81 10.24
C LEU A 129 6.35 -25.12 10.48
N GLN A 130 7.27 -25.23 9.54
CA GLN A 130 8.58 -24.61 9.63
C GLN A 130 8.49 -23.07 9.47
N ASN A 131 7.60 -22.59 8.59
CA ASN A 131 7.61 -21.19 8.19
C ASN A 131 6.56 -20.32 8.92
N ILE A 132 5.44 -20.91 9.41
CA ILE A 132 4.39 -20.12 10.06
C ILE A 132 4.89 -19.29 11.26
N PRO A 133 5.90 -19.71 12.06
CA PRO A 133 6.43 -18.85 13.14
C PRO A 133 7.12 -17.58 12.66
N SER A 134 7.55 -17.56 11.40
CA SER A 134 8.25 -16.40 10.78
C SER A 134 7.32 -15.50 9.99
N VAL A 135 6.01 -15.82 9.93
CA VAL A 135 5.00 -15.05 9.18
C VAL A 135 4.15 -14.25 10.16
N VAL A 136 3.95 -12.99 9.85
CA VAL A 136 3.21 -12.06 10.70
C VAL A 136 2.09 -11.37 9.93
N SER A 137 0.99 -11.07 10.64
CA SER A 137 -0.08 -10.22 10.12
C SER A 137 0.26 -8.76 10.35
N ILE A 138 0.02 -7.91 9.37
CA ILE A 138 0.22 -6.47 9.46
C ILE A 138 -1.12 -5.78 9.30
N SER A 139 -1.43 -4.89 10.25
CA SER A 139 -2.63 -4.05 10.22
C SER A 139 -2.22 -2.60 10.32
N CYS A 140 -2.60 -1.80 9.34
CA CYS A 140 -2.29 -0.38 9.28
C CYS A 140 -3.57 0.44 9.41
N ALA A 141 -3.50 1.52 10.19
CA ALA A 141 -4.56 2.52 10.29
C ALA A 141 -3.99 3.90 9.95
N GLY A 142 -4.65 4.60 9.03
CA GLY A 142 -4.30 5.97 8.61
C GLY A 142 -5.52 6.88 8.60
N TYR A 143 -5.36 8.12 8.14
CA TYR A 143 -6.45 9.08 8.03
C TYR A 143 -7.47 8.62 6.96
N GLY A 144 -8.53 7.91 7.42
CA GLY A 144 -9.65 7.49 6.56
C GLY A 144 -9.44 6.20 5.78
N SER A 145 -8.31 5.52 5.93
CA SER A 145 -8.00 4.23 5.31
C SER A 145 -7.45 3.23 6.32
N ALA A 146 -7.76 1.96 6.12
CA ALA A 146 -7.14 0.85 6.81
C ALA A 146 -6.63 -0.13 5.76
N SER A 147 -5.42 -0.63 5.91
CA SER A 147 -4.84 -1.67 5.07
C SER A 147 -4.43 -2.86 5.91
N THR A 148 -4.42 -4.04 5.31
CA THR A 148 -3.92 -5.26 5.93
C THR A 148 -3.02 -5.99 4.95
N GLY A 149 -2.02 -6.67 5.48
CA GLY A 149 -1.09 -7.47 4.71
C GLY A 149 -0.35 -8.46 5.58
N THR A 150 0.65 -9.06 5.00
CA THR A 150 1.52 -10.05 5.63
C THR A 150 2.96 -9.52 5.69
N GLY A 151 3.75 -10.02 6.61
CA GLY A 151 5.18 -9.75 6.70
C GLY A 151 5.97 -11.01 7.00
N VAL A 152 7.28 -10.94 6.78
CA VAL A 152 8.24 -12.02 7.03
C VAL A 152 9.30 -11.53 8.00
N VAL A 153 9.48 -12.25 9.10
CA VAL A 153 10.51 -11.95 10.11
C VAL A 153 11.90 -12.18 9.52
N LEU A 154 12.74 -11.16 9.54
CA LEU A 154 14.12 -11.19 9.07
C LEU A 154 15.11 -11.56 10.17
N THR A 155 14.86 -11.06 11.40
CA THR A 155 15.79 -11.20 12.52
C THR A 155 15.04 -11.48 13.83
N ALA A 156 15.73 -12.09 14.79
CA ALA A 156 15.17 -12.41 16.09
C ALA A 156 14.87 -11.19 16.96
N ASP A 157 15.47 -10.05 16.66
CA ASP A 157 15.35 -8.76 17.37
C ASP A 157 14.31 -7.82 16.74
N GLY A 158 13.56 -8.28 15.73
CA GLY A 158 12.32 -7.61 15.34
C GLY A 158 12.30 -6.93 13.98
N TYR A 159 13.27 -7.12 13.09
CA TYR A 159 13.16 -6.67 11.71
C TYR A 159 12.21 -7.56 10.91
N ILE A 160 11.33 -6.93 10.13
CA ILE A 160 10.28 -7.60 9.35
C ILE A 160 10.25 -6.96 7.97
N VAL A 161 10.24 -7.76 6.91
CA VAL A 161 10.01 -7.29 5.53
C VAL A 161 8.54 -7.45 5.16
N THR A 162 8.02 -6.48 4.42
CA THR A 162 6.69 -6.49 3.81
C THR A 162 6.69 -5.68 2.51
N ASN A 163 5.53 -5.50 1.86
CA ASN A 163 5.43 -4.59 0.72
C ASN A 163 5.28 -3.13 1.16
N ALA A 164 5.79 -2.20 0.35
CA ALA A 164 5.66 -0.77 0.60
C ALA A 164 4.19 -0.33 0.58
N HIS A 165 3.38 -0.81 -0.38
CA HIS A 165 1.97 -0.47 -0.48
C HIS A 165 1.12 -0.94 0.73
N VAL A 166 1.58 -1.93 1.51
CA VAL A 166 0.89 -2.39 2.73
C VAL A 166 0.96 -1.32 3.82
N VAL A 167 2.07 -0.59 3.92
CA VAL A 167 2.35 0.38 4.98
C VAL A 167 2.24 1.85 4.53
N ASP A 168 1.94 2.07 3.25
CA ASP A 168 1.82 3.41 2.68
C ASP A 168 0.69 4.21 3.35
N GLY A 169 0.97 5.47 3.72
CA GLY A 169 0.02 6.36 4.39
C GLY A 169 -0.41 5.91 5.79
N ALA A 170 0.27 4.91 6.39
CA ALA A 170 -0.08 4.42 7.72
C ALA A 170 0.30 5.41 8.81
N GLY A 171 -0.68 5.85 9.61
CA GLY A 171 -0.46 6.63 10.85
C GLY A 171 -0.08 5.75 12.05
N SER A 172 -0.44 4.46 12.02
CA SER A 172 -0.04 3.44 12.99
C SER A 172 0.00 2.07 12.36
N ILE A 173 0.96 1.24 12.79
CA ILE A 173 1.17 -0.11 12.29
C ILE A 173 1.17 -1.07 13.48
N GLU A 174 0.35 -2.09 13.41
CA GLU A 174 0.30 -3.21 14.35
C GLU A 174 0.77 -4.50 13.64
N VAL A 175 1.64 -5.24 14.31
CA VAL A 175 2.14 -6.55 13.88
C VAL A 175 1.65 -7.61 14.84
N LEU A 176 0.92 -8.61 14.34
CA LEU A 176 0.42 -9.75 15.09
C LEU A 176 1.19 -11.01 14.69
N LEU A 177 1.85 -11.63 15.67
CA LEU A 177 2.62 -12.86 15.48
C LEU A 177 1.73 -14.12 15.45
N SER A 178 2.27 -15.23 14.96
CA SER A 178 1.58 -16.53 14.92
C SER A 178 1.17 -17.03 16.31
N ASP A 179 1.87 -16.64 17.37
CA ASP A 179 1.60 -16.98 18.77
C ASP A 179 0.62 -16.02 19.47
N ASN A 180 -0.01 -15.10 18.74
CA ASN A 180 -0.94 -14.08 19.18
C ASN A 180 -0.33 -12.89 19.97
N ARG A 181 0.98 -12.76 20.06
CA ARG A 181 1.60 -11.53 20.55
C ARG A 181 1.40 -10.41 19.52
N THR A 182 1.08 -9.21 19.98
CA THR A 182 0.89 -8.01 19.15
C THR A 182 1.90 -6.95 19.53
N PHE A 183 2.49 -6.28 18.55
CA PHE A 183 3.47 -5.22 18.71
C PHE A 183 3.12 -4.03 17.82
N SER A 184 3.39 -2.81 18.31
CA SER A 184 3.45 -1.65 17.43
C SER A 184 4.77 -1.69 16.68
N ALA A 185 4.71 -1.36 15.38
CA ALA A 185 5.89 -1.33 14.52
C ALA A 185 6.22 0.09 14.06
N ALA A 186 7.51 0.35 13.88
CA ALA A 186 8.02 1.53 13.20
C ALA A 186 8.53 1.16 11.80
N ILE A 187 8.38 2.06 10.84
CA ILE A 187 8.98 1.90 9.51
C ILE A 187 10.47 2.24 9.65
N VAL A 188 11.34 1.32 9.26
CA VAL A 188 12.81 1.53 9.17
C VAL A 188 13.15 2.20 7.85
N GLY A 189 12.52 1.76 6.77
CA GLY A 189 12.63 2.33 5.44
C GLY A 189 11.62 1.68 4.51
N SER A 190 11.27 2.41 3.43
CA SER A 190 10.32 1.96 2.41
C SER A 190 10.78 2.42 1.04
N ASP A 191 10.67 1.53 0.05
CA ASP A 191 10.95 1.83 -1.35
C ASP A 191 9.76 1.44 -2.23
N GLU A 192 9.04 2.42 -2.70
CA GLU A 192 7.86 2.20 -3.54
C GLU A 192 8.23 1.61 -4.90
N VAL A 193 9.44 1.87 -5.40
CA VAL A 193 9.90 1.39 -6.70
C VAL A 193 10.03 -0.13 -6.71
N SER A 194 10.61 -0.71 -5.67
CA SER A 194 10.70 -2.16 -5.50
C SER A 194 9.50 -2.77 -4.79
N ASP A 195 8.57 -1.94 -4.30
CA ASP A 195 7.42 -2.34 -3.47
C ASP A 195 7.83 -3.12 -2.22
N LEU A 196 8.90 -2.68 -1.55
CA LEU A 196 9.41 -3.28 -0.32
C LEU A 196 9.50 -2.27 0.82
N ALA A 197 9.17 -2.71 2.02
CA ALA A 197 9.37 -1.96 3.25
C ALA A 197 9.96 -2.85 4.34
N VAL A 198 10.73 -2.23 5.24
CA VAL A 198 11.23 -2.87 6.45
C VAL A 198 10.61 -2.21 7.65
N LEU A 199 10.05 -3.03 8.52
CA LEU A 199 9.49 -2.64 9.81
C LEU A 199 10.40 -3.12 10.93
N GLN A 200 10.32 -2.45 12.09
CA GLN A 200 10.92 -2.90 13.33
C GLN A 200 9.89 -2.91 14.45
N VAL A 201 9.81 -4.04 15.15
CA VAL A 201 9.05 -4.21 16.38
C VAL A 201 10.00 -4.36 17.56
N GLN A 202 9.60 -3.89 18.75
CA GLN A 202 10.36 -4.09 19.99
C GLN A 202 10.02 -5.47 20.56
N ALA A 203 10.55 -6.51 19.92
CA ALA A 203 10.38 -7.91 20.32
C ALA A 203 11.75 -8.61 20.36
N GLN A 204 11.83 -9.66 21.17
CA GLN A 204 12.95 -10.56 21.22
C GLN A 204 12.44 -12.00 20.99
N ASP A 205 13.32 -12.90 20.66
CA ASP A 205 13.01 -14.31 20.43
C ASP A 205 12.01 -14.56 19.28
N LEU A 206 12.02 -13.68 18.27
CA LEU A 206 11.31 -13.98 17.03
C LEU A 206 12.01 -15.10 16.27
N THR A 207 11.26 -15.83 15.45
CA THR A 207 11.79 -16.88 14.59
C THR A 207 12.07 -16.30 13.20
N PRO A 208 13.33 -16.06 12.80
CA PRO A 208 13.65 -15.57 11.47
C PRO A 208 13.31 -16.58 10.38
N ALA A 209 12.82 -16.13 9.24
CA ALA A 209 12.66 -16.95 8.07
C ALA A 209 14.02 -17.32 7.45
N MET A 210 14.08 -18.49 6.84
CA MET A 210 15.24 -18.92 6.06
C MET A 210 15.04 -18.45 4.61
N PHE A 211 15.89 -17.57 4.10
CA PHE A 211 15.83 -17.12 2.71
C PHE A 211 16.70 -17.99 1.81
N GLY A 212 16.13 -18.45 0.69
CA GLY A 212 16.83 -19.17 -0.37
C GLY A 212 17.21 -18.24 -1.52
N ASP A 213 18.13 -18.70 -2.36
CA ASP A 213 18.59 -17.97 -3.54
C ASP A 213 17.61 -18.15 -4.71
N SER A 214 16.84 -17.08 -5.04
CA SER A 214 15.91 -17.06 -6.17
C SER A 214 16.58 -17.25 -7.53
N GLY A 215 17.88 -16.98 -7.67
CA GLY A 215 18.67 -17.25 -8.89
C GLY A 215 18.78 -18.74 -9.22
N GLN A 216 18.44 -19.62 -8.29
CA GLN A 216 18.45 -21.07 -8.48
C GLN A 216 17.10 -21.65 -8.90
N LEU A 217 16.03 -20.86 -8.99
CA LEU A 217 14.71 -21.33 -9.36
C LEU A 217 14.65 -21.83 -10.80
N ARG A 218 13.75 -22.78 -11.03
CA ARG A 218 13.37 -23.27 -12.35
C ARG A 218 11.85 -23.24 -12.52
N ILE A 219 11.40 -23.05 -13.73
CA ILE A 219 9.99 -23.20 -14.06
C ILE A 219 9.56 -24.63 -13.76
N GLY A 220 8.45 -24.78 -13.02
CA GLY A 220 7.94 -26.06 -12.54
C GLY A 220 8.35 -26.43 -11.11
N ASP A 221 9.26 -25.69 -10.48
CA ASP A 221 9.59 -25.90 -9.06
C ASP A 221 8.35 -25.68 -8.20
N MET A 222 8.12 -26.60 -7.25
CA MET A 222 7.01 -26.49 -6.28
C MET A 222 7.25 -25.30 -5.35
N VAL A 223 6.20 -24.52 -5.16
CA VAL A 223 6.20 -23.38 -4.22
C VAL A 223 4.94 -23.36 -3.38
N ALA A 224 5.02 -22.71 -2.23
CA ALA A 224 3.89 -22.44 -1.35
C ALA A 224 3.91 -20.99 -0.92
N ALA A 225 2.75 -20.45 -0.59
CA ALA A 225 2.57 -19.11 -0.05
C ALA A 225 1.81 -19.17 1.28
N ILE A 226 2.22 -18.34 2.24
CA ILE A 226 1.51 -18.13 3.50
C ILE A 226 1.13 -16.65 3.56
N GLY A 227 -0.08 -16.36 4.05
CA GLY A 227 -0.53 -14.99 4.23
C GLY A 227 -1.89 -14.89 4.88
N ASP A 228 -2.40 -13.67 4.97
CA ASP A 228 -3.65 -13.32 5.64
C ASP A 228 -4.65 -12.73 4.64
N PRO A 229 -5.16 -13.53 3.69
CA PRO A 229 -6.12 -13.02 2.72
C PRO A 229 -7.37 -12.51 3.43
N LEU A 230 -7.77 -11.27 3.11
CA LEU A 230 -8.94 -10.60 3.69
C LEU A 230 -8.82 -10.26 5.19
N GLY A 231 -7.60 -10.25 5.75
CA GLY A 231 -7.32 -9.82 7.12
C GLY A 231 -7.17 -10.95 8.13
N VAL A 232 -7.09 -10.58 9.41
CA VAL A 232 -6.71 -11.45 10.55
C VAL A 232 -7.59 -12.67 10.73
N GLU A 233 -8.86 -12.64 10.26
CA GLU A 233 -9.79 -13.77 10.34
C GLU A 233 -9.34 -14.99 9.51
N TYR A 234 -8.56 -14.76 8.45
CA TYR A 234 -8.02 -15.79 7.56
C TYR A 234 -6.52 -15.96 7.69
N ARG A 235 -5.96 -15.55 8.85
CA ARG A 235 -4.54 -15.58 9.14
C ARG A 235 -3.94 -16.96 8.96
N GLY A 236 -2.74 -17.01 8.35
CA GLY A 236 -2.01 -18.25 8.11
C GLY A 236 -2.60 -19.10 6.99
N THR A 237 -3.39 -18.49 6.09
CA THR A 237 -3.86 -19.21 4.89
C THR A 237 -2.66 -19.69 4.09
N TYR A 238 -2.69 -20.98 3.74
CA TYR A 238 -1.64 -21.67 3.03
C TYR A 238 -2.12 -22.12 1.65
N THR A 239 -1.39 -21.74 0.61
CA THR A 239 -1.67 -22.15 -0.77
C THR A 239 -0.40 -22.70 -1.41
N ASP A 240 -0.54 -23.58 -2.37
CA ASP A 240 0.58 -24.18 -3.10
C ASP A 240 0.40 -24.04 -4.62
N GLY A 241 1.50 -24.21 -5.32
CA GLY A 241 1.58 -24.14 -6.77
C GLY A 241 2.99 -24.42 -7.27
N ILE A 242 3.29 -23.85 -8.43
CA ILE A 242 4.62 -23.96 -9.05
C ILE A 242 5.12 -22.59 -9.47
N VAL A 243 6.41 -22.48 -9.70
CA VAL A 243 7.01 -21.38 -10.46
C VAL A 243 6.54 -21.47 -11.90
N SER A 244 5.70 -20.54 -12.34
CA SER A 244 5.14 -20.48 -13.69
C SER A 244 6.06 -19.79 -14.68
N ALA A 245 6.79 -18.76 -14.22
CA ALA A 245 7.86 -18.07 -14.97
C ALA A 245 8.86 -17.43 -13.98
N ILE A 246 10.07 -17.18 -14.49
CA ILE A 246 11.12 -16.43 -13.82
C ILE A 246 11.53 -15.25 -14.69
N ASN A 247 12.05 -14.19 -14.06
CA ASN A 247 12.46 -12.96 -14.75
C ASN A 247 11.35 -12.40 -15.67
N ARG A 248 10.12 -12.36 -15.14
CA ARG A 248 8.99 -11.79 -15.86
C ARG A 248 8.97 -10.29 -15.63
N ASP A 249 9.24 -9.54 -16.68
CA ASP A 249 9.07 -8.09 -16.67
C ASP A 249 7.57 -7.75 -16.71
N VAL A 250 7.11 -7.06 -15.70
CA VAL A 250 5.71 -6.66 -15.51
C VAL A 250 5.66 -5.16 -15.30
N ASP A 251 4.85 -4.47 -16.09
CA ASP A 251 4.57 -3.05 -15.89
C ASP A 251 3.59 -2.89 -14.70
N MET A 252 4.01 -2.13 -13.71
CA MET A 252 3.25 -1.83 -12.51
C MET A 252 3.24 -0.31 -12.29
N ASP A 253 2.12 0.34 -12.59
CA ASP A 253 1.97 1.79 -12.43
C ASP A 253 3.06 2.59 -13.16
N GLY A 254 3.39 2.19 -14.41
CA GLY A 254 4.39 2.85 -15.26
C GLY A 254 5.83 2.53 -14.90
N ARG A 255 6.10 1.48 -14.14
CA ARG A 255 7.44 0.98 -13.83
C ARG A 255 7.53 -0.51 -14.11
N THR A 256 8.64 -0.95 -14.66
CA THR A 256 8.89 -2.36 -14.95
C THR A 256 9.55 -3.04 -13.76
N MET A 257 8.90 -4.08 -13.23
CA MET A 257 9.47 -4.94 -12.20
C MET A 257 9.75 -6.33 -12.75
N THR A 258 10.93 -6.88 -12.45
CA THR A 258 11.29 -8.26 -12.82
C THR A 258 10.90 -9.20 -11.69
N LEU A 259 9.89 -10.04 -11.92
CA LEU A 259 9.20 -10.82 -10.88
C LEU A 259 9.27 -12.33 -11.16
N ILE A 260 9.03 -13.12 -10.10
CA ILE A 260 8.70 -14.54 -10.18
C ILE A 260 7.18 -14.64 -10.40
N GLN A 261 6.75 -15.39 -11.41
CA GLN A 261 5.35 -15.72 -11.60
C GLN A 261 5.03 -17.09 -11.01
N THR A 262 3.90 -17.21 -10.31
CA THR A 262 3.39 -18.46 -9.74
C THR A 262 1.90 -18.63 -10.01
N ASN A 263 1.41 -19.86 -9.98
CA ASN A 263 -0.01 -20.18 -9.98
C ASN A 263 -0.54 -20.53 -8.58
N ALA A 264 0.29 -20.43 -7.53
CA ALA A 264 -0.19 -20.47 -6.15
C ALA A 264 -1.25 -19.36 -5.98
N ALA A 265 -2.38 -19.68 -5.34
CA ALA A 265 -3.46 -18.72 -5.17
C ALA A 265 -3.01 -17.58 -4.25
N LEU A 266 -2.82 -16.40 -4.82
CA LEU A 266 -2.53 -15.16 -4.10
C LEU A 266 -3.76 -14.27 -4.13
N ASN A 267 -4.11 -13.69 -2.99
CA ASN A 267 -5.23 -12.76 -2.82
C ASN A 267 -4.76 -11.53 -2.05
N SER A 268 -5.57 -10.47 -2.05
CA SER A 268 -5.37 -9.30 -1.19
C SER A 268 -5.14 -9.76 0.26
N GLY A 269 -4.05 -9.29 0.89
CA GLY A 269 -3.61 -9.73 2.22
C GLY A 269 -2.46 -10.74 2.20
N ASN A 270 -2.22 -11.48 1.11
CA ASN A 270 -0.98 -12.26 0.97
C ASN A 270 0.22 -11.37 0.57
N SER A 271 -0.03 -10.10 0.21
CA SER A 271 1.01 -9.11 -0.05
C SER A 271 1.96 -8.97 1.13
N GLY A 272 3.27 -8.99 0.87
CA GLY A 272 4.32 -8.95 1.88
C GLY A 272 4.62 -10.32 2.52
N GLY A 273 3.81 -11.34 2.27
CA GLY A 273 4.04 -12.71 2.72
C GLY A 273 5.05 -13.46 1.87
N PRO A 274 5.57 -14.60 2.37
CA PRO A 274 6.60 -15.38 1.69
C PRO A 274 6.04 -16.21 0.53
N LEU A 275 6.83 -16.31 -0.55
CA LEU A 275 6.81 -17.43 -1.49
C LEU A 275 7.93 -18.38 -1.10
N ILE A 276 7.62 -19.66 -0.87
CA ILE A 276 8.50 -20.63 -0.21
C ILE A 276 8.75 -21.81 -1.15
N ASN A 277 9.99 -22.27 -1.27
CA ASN A 277 10.33 -23.44 -2.06
C ASN A 277 10.13 -24.77 -1.30
N CYS A 278 10.35 -25.91 -1.96
CA CYS A 278 10.22 -27.25 -1.37
C CYS A 278 11.20 -27.56 -0.25
N TYR A 279 12.18 -26.71 0.01
CA TYR A 279 13.13 -26.84 1.13
C TYR A 279 12.77 -25.97 2.34
N GLY A 280 11.60 -25.31 2.31
CA GLY A 280 11.17 -24.39 3.36
C GLY A 280 11.88 -23.04 3.33
N GLN A 281 12.52 -22.66 2.22
CA GLN A 281 13.25 -21.40 2.08
C GLN A 281 12.36 -20.37 1.37
N VAL A 282 12.33 -19.15 1.87
CA VAL A 282 11.65 -18.00 1.23
C VAL A 282 12.46 -17.57 0.00
N ILE A 283 11.85 -17.71 -1.17
CA ILE A 283 12.47 -17.38 -2.47
C ILE A 283 11.92 -16.11 -3.09
N GLY A 284 10.98 -15.48 -2.44
CA GLY A 284 10.42 -14.18 -2.83
C GLY A 284 9.38 -13.67 -1.84
N ILE A 285 9.02 -12.39 -2.01
CA ILE A 285 7.96 -11.72 -1.26
C ILE A 285 6.78 -11.50 -2.22
N ASN A 286 5.62 -12.05 -1.88
CA ASN A 286 4.42 -11.95 -2.70
C ASN A 286 3.97 -10.49 -2.83
N THR A 287 3.55 -10.07 -4.04
CA THR A 287 2.97 -8.75 -4.28
C THR A 287 1.69 -8.86 -5.11
N MET A 288 0.66 -8.13 -4.70
CA MET A 288 -0.67 -8.12 -5.34
C MET A 288 -1.02 -6.78 -6.01
N LYS A 289 -0.04 -5.87 -6.15
CA LYS A 289 -0.27 -4.56 -6.78
C LYS A 289 -0.67 -4.64 -8.27
N ILE A 290 -0.59 -5.85 -8.85
CA ILE A 290 -0.94 -6.12 -10.26
C ILE A 290 -2.45 -6.29 -10.50
N GLY A 291 -3.29 -6.15 -9.46
CA GLY A 291 -4.74 -6.35 -9.52
C GLY A 291 -5.50 -5.53 -10.57
N ALA A 292 -4.94 -4.42 -11.05
CA ALA A 292 -5.57 -3.60 -12.09
C ALA A 292 -5.71 -4.33 -13.45
N PHE A 293 -4.88 -5.32 -13.74
CA PHE A 293 -5.00 -6.13 -14.96
C PHE A 293 -5.95 -7.32 -14.82
N THR A 294 -6.16 -7.81 -13.60
CA THR A 294 -6.99 -9.01 -13.32
C THR A 294 -8.45 -8.68 -13.07
N ASP A 295 -8.76 -7.53 -12.50
CA ASP A 295 -10.15 -7.14 -12.14
C ASP A 295 -11.06 -6.97 -13.36
N SER A 296 -10.52 -6.61 -14.52
CA SER A 296 -11.30 -6.45 -15.76
C SER A 296 -11.43 -7.71 -16.60
N ALA A 297 -10.62 -8.75 -16.38
CA ALA A 297 -10.54 -9.93 -17.24
C ALA A 297 -10.87 -11.26 -16.55
N GLY A 298 -11.06 -11.30 -15.22
CA GLY A 298 -11.31 -12.55 -14.49
C GLY A 298 -10.17 -13.57 -14.63
N VAL A 299 -8.92 -13.10 -14.71
CA VAL A 299 -7.74 -13.96 -14.87
C VAL A 299 -7.36 -14.56 -13.52
N GLU A 300 -7.64 -15.83 -13.32
CA GLU A 300 -7.24 -16.60 -12.13
C GLU A 300 -5.91 -17.34 -12.38
N GLY A 301 -5.16 -17.62 -11.31
CA GLY A 301 -3.94 -18.44 -11.37
C GLY A 301 -2.69 -17.71 -11.88
N ILE A 302 -2.66 -16.38 -11.80
CA ILE A 302 -1.47 -15.56 -12.02
C ILE A 302 -1.16 -14.78 -10.75
N GLY A 303 -0.10 -15.18 -10.07
CA GLY A 303 0.46 -14.49 -8.90
C GLY A 303 1.90 -14.08 -9.17
N PHE A 304 2.38 -13.10 -8.43
CA PHE A 304 3.75 -12.58 -8.58
C PHE A 304 4.44 -12.41 -7.23
N ALA A 305 5.76 -12.59 -7.23
CA ALA A 305 6.61 -12.35 -6.07
C ALA A 305 7.89 -11.64 -6.47
N ILE A 306 8.37 -10.74 -5.62
CA ILE A 306 9.66 -10.06 -5.73
C ILE A 306 10.75 -11.07 -5.38
N PRO A 307 11.74 -11.33 -6.28
CA PRO A 307 12.77 -12.33 -6.04
C PRO A 307 13.59 -12.07 -4.76
N SER A 308 13.95 -13.11 -4.02
CA SER A 308 14.75 -12.96 -2.79
C SER A 308 16.09 -12.27 -3.00
N ALA A 309 16.70 -12.39 -4.18
CA ALA A 309 17.91 -11.66 -4.53
C ALA A 309 17.68 -10.14 -4.54
N THR A 310 16.58 -9.69 -5.15
CA THR A 310 16.16 -8.29 -5.11
C THR A 310 15.77 -7.86 -3.70
N VAL A 311 15.01 -8.70 -2.98
CA VAL A 311 14.64 -8.43 -1.57
C VAL A 311 15.88 -8.17 -0.73
N LYS A 312 16.92 -9.02 -0.86
CA LYS A 312 18.18 -8.85 -0.13
C LYS A 312 18.83 -7.50 -0.42
N GLU A 313 18.97 -7.14 -1.70
CA GLU A 313 19.63 -5.89 -2.12
C GLU A 313 18.93 -4.65 -1.55
N ILE A 314 17.61 -4.64 -1.59
CA ILE A 314 16.79 -3.53 -1.12
C ILE A 314 16.75 -3.49 0.41
N VAL A 315 16.48 -4.62 1.07
CA VAL A 315 16.38 -4.72 2.53
C VAL A 315 17.70 -4.31 3.21
N ASP A 316 18.85 -4.75 2.68
CA ASP A 316 20.16 -4.36 3.22
C ASP A 316 20.35 -2.83 3.20
N GLN A 317 19.87 -2.14 2.14
CA GLN A 317 19.94 -0.68 2.07
C GLN A 317 18.91 -0.01 3.02
N LEU A 318 17.67 -0.51 3.06
CA LEU A 318 16.65 0.04 3.95
C LEU A 318 17.04 -0.07 5.43
N ILE A 319 17.68 -1.18 5.84
CA ILE A 319 18.13 -1.34 7.24
C ILE A 319 19.34 -0.46 7.55
N THR A 320 20.30 -0.34 6.62
CA THR A 320 21.56 0.37 6.90
C THR A 320 21.45 1.88 6.79
N GLN A 321 20.62 2.40 5.91
CA GLN A 321 20.51 3.84 5.62
C GLN A 321 19.09 4.41 5.58
N GLY A 322 18.05 3.57 5.66
CA GLY A 322 16.65 3.98 5.67
C GLY A 322 16.04 4.20 4.28
N TYR A 323 16.81 4.18 3.21
CA TYR A 323 16.36 4.44 1.85
C TYR A 323 17.17 3.61 0.83
N VAL A 324 16.72 3.57 -0.41
CA VAL A 324 17.45 2.92 -1.54
C VAL A 324 18.16 3.98 -2.36
N SER A 325 19.48 3.84 -2.51
CA SER A 325 20.31 4.78 -3.25
C SER A 325 19.97 4.81 -4.74
N GLY A 326 20.16 5.96 -5.37
CA GLY A 326 19.95 6.14 -6.81
C GLY A 326 18.49 6.39 -7.21
N ARG A 327 17.58 6.58 -6.27
CA ARG A 327 16.19 6.95 -6.57
C ARG A 327 16.09 8.45 -6.86
N PRO A 328 15.72 8.87 -8.09
CA PRO A 328 15.62 10.29 -8.42
C PRO A 328 14.36 10.92 -7.82
N THR A 329 14.50 12.16 -7.35
CA THR A 329 13.39 12.95 -6.82
C THR A 329 13.52 14.41 -7.19
N LEU A 330 12.39 15.13 -7.26
CA LEU A 330 12.39 16.61 -7.30
C LEU A 330 12.45 17.23 -5.91
N GLY A 331 12.29 16.43 -4.84
CA GLY A 331 12.23 16.94 -3.46
C GLY A 331 11.01 17.80 -3.22
N LEU A 332 9.85 17.34 -3.68
CA LEU A 332 8.57 17.99 -3.43
C LEU A 332 7.47 16.95 -3.16
N GLU A 333 6.48 17.37 -2.37
CA GLU A 333 5.25 16.63 -2.13
C GLU A 333 4.06 17.39 -2.68
N GLY A 334 3.02 16.68 -3.04
CA GLY A 334 1.82 17.32 -3.59
C GLY A 334 0.62 16.41 -3.60
N GLU A 335 -0.53 17.01 -3.85
CA GLU A 335 -1.81 16.32 -3.97
C GLU A 335 -2.57 16.74 -5.24
N PRO A 336 -3.44 15.89 -5.77
CA PRO A 336 -4.26 16.25 -6.92
C PRO A 336 -5.14 17.47 -6.60
N LEU A 337 -5.07 18.51 -7.43
CA LEU A 337 -5.96 19.66 -7.27
C LEU A 337 -7.41 19.22 -7.55
N SER A 338 -8.30 19.34 -6.55
CA SER A 338 -9.68 18.90 -6.71
C SER A 338 -10.39 19.66 -7.84
N THR A 339 -11.32 19.00 -8.54
CA THR A 339 -12.11 19.60 -9.63
C THR A 339 -12.94 20.80 -9.16
N PHE A 340 -13.34 20.83 -7.87
CA PHE A 340 -14.02 21.97 -7.28
C PHE A 340 -13.13 23.21 -7.29
N TYR A 341 -11.88 23.13 -6.81
CA TYR A 341 -10.96 24.26 -6.80
C TYR A 341 -10.56 24.68 -8.21
N GLN A 342 -10.35 23.72 -9.14
CA GLN A 342 -10.09 24.02 -10.55
C GLN A 342 -11.20 24.91 -11.16
N HIS A 343 -12.46 24.56 -10.96
CA HIS A 343 -13.58 25.32 -11.50
C HIS A 343 -13.83 26.63 -10.76
N TYR A 344 -13.80 26.64 -9.43
CA TYR A 344 -14.11 27.81 -8.62
C TYR A 344 -13.09 28.91 -8.80
N TYR A 345 -11.80 28.58 -8.80
CA TYR A 345 -10.70 29.55 -8.95
C TYR A 345 -10.20 29.66 -10.40
N ARG A 346 -10.75 28.90 -11.35
CA ARG A 346 -10.32 28.83 -12.76
C ARG A 346 -8.84 28.46 -12.89
N LEU A 347 -8.39 27.50 -12.09
CA LEU A 347 -7.04 26.99 -12.10
C LEU A 347 -6.88 25.88 -13.16
N PRO A 348 -5.68 25.72 -13.77
CA PRO A 348 -5.39 24.57 -14.61
C PRO A 348 -5.35 23.28 -13.78
N ALA A 349 -5.58 22.15 -14.43
CA ALA A 349 -5.31 20.85 -13.81
C ALA A 349 -3.79 20.68 -13.61
N GLY A 350 -3.40 20.15 -12.46
CA GLY A 350 -1.99 19.96 -12.09
C GLY A 350 -1.88 19.39 -10.68
N LEU A 351 -0.67 19.04 -10.30
CA LEU A 351 -0.30 18.61 -8.95
C LEU A 351 -0.13 19.86 -8.07
N TYR A 352 -0.94 19.97 -7.02
CA TYR A 352 -0.82 21.04 -6.04
C TYR A 352 0.31 20.73 -5.07
N ILE A 353 1.36 21.54 -5.05
CA ILE A 353 2.54 21.34 -4.22
C ILE A 353 2.22 21.73 -2.78
N THR A 354 2.32 20.76 -1.87
CA THR A 354 2.05 20.91 -0.44
C THR A 354 3.31 21.13 0.37
N HIS A 355 4.46 20.64 -0.14
CA HIS A 355 5.75 20.81 0.50
C HIS A 355 6.89 20.79 -0.53
N VAL A 356 7.92 21.60 -0.30
CA VAL A 356 9.18 21.59 -1.07
C VAL A 356 10.35 21.44 -0.10
N ASP A 357 11.15 20.38 -0.30
CA ASP A 357 12.34 20.12 0.52
C ASP A 357 13.35 21.27 0.36
N PRO A 358 13.74 21.96 1.45
CA PRO A 358 14.73 23.03 1.40
C PRO A 358 16.11 22.64 0.85
N GLY A 359 16.43 21.33 0.83
CA GLY A 359 17.65 20.79 0.24
C GLY A 359 17.58 20.50 -1.24
N SER A 360 16.41 20.59 -1.86
CA SER A 360 16.19 20.26 -3.27
C SER A 360 16.57 21.39 -4.23
N ASP A 361 16.82 21.02 -5.50
CA ASP A 361 16.99 22.00 -6.56
C ASP A 361 15.67 22.76 -6.83
N ALA A 362 14.51 22.11 -6.67
CA ALA A 362 13.21 22.75 -6.76
C ALA A 362 13.09 23.97 -5.83
N TYR A 363 13.51 23.82 -4.57
CA TYR A 363 13.56 24.93 -3.63
C TYR A 363 14.54 26.03 -4.06
N LEU A 364 15.73 25.66 -4.54
CA LEU A 364 16.75 26.61 -5.00
C LEU A 364 16.30 27.39 -6.24
N GLN A 365 15.50 26.78 -7.12
CA GLN A 365 14.91 27.43 -8.29
C GLN A 365 13.64 28.24 -7.95
N GLY A 366 13.26 28.30 -6.68
CA GLY A 366 12.18 29.14 -6.19
C GLY A 366 10.78 28.54 -6.35
N ILE A 367 10.64 27.21 -6.41
CA ILE A 367 9.35 26.55 -6.28
C ILE A 367 8.95 26.61 -4.81
N GLU A 368 7.66 26.84 -4.55
CA GLU A 368 7.11 27.09 -3.22
C GLU A 368 5.84 26.27 -2.99
N ASP A 369 5.52 26.03 -1.72
CA ASP A 369 4.23 25.47 -1.32
C ASP A 369 3.09 26.33 -1.87
N GLY A 370 2.09 25.69 -2.46
CA GLY A 370 0.97 26.37 -3.12
C GLY A 370 1.10 26.55 -4.63
N ASP A 371 2.21 26.21 -5.23
CA ASP A 371 2.38 26.14 -6.68
C ASP A 371 1.59 24.97 -7.27
N LEU A 372 1.33 25.03 -8.58
CA LEU A 372 0.82 23.90 -9.35
C LEU A 372 1.90 23.42 -10.32
N LEU A 373 2.33 22.18 -10.20
CA LEU A 373 3.17 21.52 -11.19
C LEU A 373 2.27 20.97 -12.31
N LEU A 374 2.43 21.47 -13.53
CA LEU A 374 1.55 21.13 -14.66
C LEU A 374 2.15 20.05 -15.56
N SER A 375 3.47 20.03 -15.71
CA SER A 375 4.16 19.05 -16.57
C SER A 375 5.64 18.96 -16.24
N ILE A 376 6.21 17.79 -16.54
CA ILE A 376 7.66 17.54 -16.63
C ILE A 376 7.97 17.08 -18.05
N ASP A 377 8.96 17.69 -18.71
CA ASP A 377 9.40 17.40 -20.10
C ASP A 377 8.22 17.30 -21.09
N ASN A 378 7.24 18.21 -20.98
CA ASN A 378 5.98 18.25 -21.72
C ASN A 378 4.99 17.09 -21.42
N GLN A 379 5.29 16.20 -20.51
CA GLN A 379 4.34 15.20 -20.00
C GLN A 379 3.50 15.85 -18.90
N ARG A 380 2.19 15.96 -19.13
CA ARG A 380 1.26 16.53 -18.15
C ARG A 380 1.09 15.55 -17.00
N LEU A 381 0.92 16.10 -15.81
CA LEU A 381 0.66 15.33 -14.59
C LEU A 381 -0.30 16.08 -13.67
N THR A 382 -0.99 15.33 -12.85
CA THR A 382 -1.97 15.81 -11.87
C THR A 382 -1.86 15.10 -10.52
N THR A 383 -1.09 14.01 -10.45
CA THR A 383 -0.91 13.20 -9.25
C THR A 383 0.58 12.95 -8.95
N MET A 384 0.88 12.56 -7.71
CA MET A 384 2.25 12.15 -7.34
C MET A 384 2.68 10.86 -8.04
N GLU A 385 1.74 9.94 -8.28
CA GLU A 385 2.01 8.69 -9.00
C GLU A 385 2.46 8.97 -10.43
N GLU A 386 1.79 9.90 -11.14
CA GLU A 386 2.20 10.32 -12.48
C GLU A 386 3.59 10.98 -12.46
N LEU A 387 3.88 11.83 -11.46
CA LEU A 387 5.21 12.41 -11.29
C LEU A 387 6.27 11.33 -11.06
N LYS A 388 6.05 10.42 -10.11
CA LYS A 388 6.95 9.31 -9.81
C LYS A 388 7.19 8.44 -11.05
N SER A 389 6.14 8.13 -11.83
CA SER A 389 6.25 7.38 -13.08
C SER A 389 7.14 8.07 -14.13
N ILE A 390 7.03 9.40 -14.26
CA ILE A 390 7.89 10.17 -15.18
C ILE A 390 9.36 10.15 -14.73
N LEU A 391 9.61 10.16 -13.42
CA LEU A 391 10.96 10.15 -12.86
C LEU A 391 11.60 8.76 -12.81
N TYR A 392 10.82 7.69 -12.91
CA TYR A 392 11.29 6.32 -12.75
C TYR A 392 12.46 5.95 -13.67
N ASP A 393 12.41 6.35 -14.95
CA ASP A 393 13.43 6.07 -15.96
C ASP A 393 14.56 7.11 -15.99
N ARG A 394 14.65 7.99 -14.97
CA ARG A 394 15.64 9.05 -14.89
C ARG A 394 16.76 8.68 -13.90
N GLU A 395 17.86 9.43 -14.01
CA GLU A 395 19.00 9.27 -13.11
C GLU A 395 19.14 10.49 -12.18
N VAL A 396 19.68 10.26 -10.98
CA VAL A 396 20.08 11.33 -10.06
C VAL A 396 21.10 12.24 -10.75
N GLY A 397 20.86 13.55 -10.70
CA GLY A 397 21.69 14.56 -11.39
C GLY A 397 21.22 14.89 -12.82
N GLU A 398 20.24 14.17 -13.36
CA GLU A 398 19.61 14.54 -14.63
C GLU A 398 18.78 15.82 -14.49
N THR A 399 18.70 16.62 -15.56
CA THR A 399 17.91 17.85 -15.57
C THR A 399 16.64 17.65 -16.36
N VAL A 400 15.50 18.06 -15.78
CA VAL A 400 14.17 17.99 -16.39
C VAL A 400 13.55 19.40 -16.46
N ALA A 401 12.69 19.63 -17.46
CA ALA A 401 11.99 20.90 -17.62
C ALA A 401 10.57 20.83 -16.99
N ALA A 402 10.35 21.57 -15.92
CA ALA A 402 9.07 21.70 -15.25
C ALA A 402 8.27 22.91 -15.73
N ILE A 403 6.96 22.79 -15.84
CA ILE A 403 6.03 23.92 -16.00
C ILE A 403 5.28 24.10 -14.70
N ILE A 404 5.51 25.25 -14.05
CA ILE A 404 4.88 25.66 -12.80
C ILE A 404 3.84 26.74 -13.10
N TYR A 405 2.70 26.69 -12.40
CA TYR A 405 1.70 27.75 -12.42
C TYR A 405 1.59 28.39 -11.05
N ARG A 406 1.77 29.72 -11.00
CA ARG A 406 1.67 30.55 -9.80
C ARG A 406 1.02 31.89 -10.15
N ALA A 407 0.06 32.35 -9.37
CA ALA A 407 -0.56 33.66 -9.47
C ALA A 407 -1.06 34.04 -10.89
N GLY A 408 -1.64 33.09 -11.63
CA GLY A 408 -2.19 33.32 -12.97
C GLY A 408 -1.17 33.21 -14.12
N GLN A 409 0.08 32.90 -13.86
CA GLN A 409 1.13 32.78 -14.87
C GLN A 409 1.79 31.41 -14.86
N GLN A 410 2.32 31.00 -16.01
CA GLN A 410 3.12 29.77 -16.13
C GLN A 410 4.60 30.13 -16.24
N TYR A 411 5.42 29.39 -15.53
CA TYR A 411 6.87 29.50 -15.52
C TYR A 411 7.48 28.19 -15.97
N ARG A 412 8.47 28.26 -16.84
CA ARG A 412 9.30 27.11 -17.17
C ARG A 412 10.55 27.17 -16.29
N VAL A 413 10.80 26.09 -15.58
CA VAL A 413 11.94 25.93 -14.67
C VAL A 413 12.69 24.67 -15.05
N GLU A 414 14.02 24.72 -15.10
CA GLU A 414 14.85 23.52 -15.25
C GLU A 414 15.27 23.08 -13.86
N LEU A 415 15.04 21.81 -13.56
CA LEU A 415 15.25 21.21 -12.25
C LEU A 415 16.22 20.05 -12.37
N THR A 416 17.22 20.01 -11.52
CA THR A 416 18.14 18.88 -11.39
C THR A 416 17.59 17.90 -10.37
N LEU A 417 17.46 16.62 -10.76
CA LEU A 417 16.97 15.57 -9.90
C LEU A 417 17.96 15.28 -8.77
N GLY A 418 17.48 15.37 -7.54
CA GLY A 418 18.19 14.94 -6.35
C GLY A 418 18.03 13.44 -6.12
N GLU A 419 18.68 12.94 -5.09
CA GLU A 419 18.50 11.58 -4.57
C GLU A 419 17.43 11.59 -3.48
N GLN A 420 16.46 10.67 -3.59
CA GLN A 420 15.47 10.48 -2.54
C GLN A 420 16.18 9.90 -1.31
N LYS A 421 16.08 10.60 -0.19
CA LYS A 421 16.54 10.15 1.13
C LYS A 421 15.32 9.94 2.00
N GLY A 422 15.29 8.85 2.76
CA GLY A 422 14.17 8.47 3.62
C GLY A 422 13.87 9.49 4.72
#